data_965fb795129249ee615f02a3165e22b2
#
_entry.id   965fb795129249ee615f02a3165e22b2
#
_cell.length_a   1.000
_cell.length_b   1.000
_cell.length_c   1.000
_cell.angle_alpha   90.00
_cell.angle_beta   90.00
_cell.angle_gamma   90.00
#
_symmetry.space_group_name_H-M   'P 1'
#
loop_
_entity.id
_entity.type
_entity.pdbx_description
1 polymer ?
#
loop_
_entity_poly.entity_id
_entity_poly.type
_entity_poly.pdbx_seq_one_letter_code
_entity_poly.pdbx_strand_id
1 'polypeptide(L)'
;MSRTFRFLKSRRETMKKLKKADSCATFRNLLRLRIEYFRHIRLFESLIENKYSVQKETQKLPHLFRKILIKLLGKPRKFENVDGSPSFHDLRSAYILEGVNGLDKALKKSFLTFLMVKKLSVPEINHQKSISDMRYPSEWFPRARAIERNWYLHIGPTNSGKTYQALKKLEKARSGWFAGPLRLLAHEVFNKMTKKGIVCNLITGEEQKIIDKNAALHISTVEMVNLDKLMDIIVVDEVQMIADPHRGWAWTQVLLGVQASEIHLCGEESSVELILKIARSLGEKVKIYHYKRLSPLEPLKQSLCGDLSKIESGDCVVTFSRRDIFSLKKKIEEKTGKRCAVAYGGLPPETRNEQARLFNDPNNDYCVLVASDAIGMGLNLNIRRIIFERLRKWNGIKYSPIPVSQIKQIAGRAGRYKSIFTQNVPESSAITGYVTSLQQKDIKLLHIALSQPIQMLKKAGLFPPLHIQESFASFFQPGTSLSLIIKRLEQLSKTTGLYTISDTTQQQNVLELLEQIDDLTVSERLILSAAPVNLKDSGVISAFLAFATIISLGRPKNILQIPEVDLECLDLSLDLKSKRLERLETLHKTLLLFLWLSIRFPSILLSGPESQEIKEKCEYCINENLSRISYIHA
;
A
#
# COMPACT_ATOMS: atom_id res chain seq x y z
N MET A 1 48.72 9.01 18.92
CA MET A 1 48.20 9.69 17.71
C MET A 1 48.35 8.92 16.38
N SER A 2 49.22 7.93 16.25
CA SER A 2 49.48 7.27 14.93
C SER A 2 48.50 6.17 14.50
N ARG A 3 47.83 5.47 15.42
CA ARG A 3 46.86 4.41 15.09
C ARG A 3 45.51 4.95 14.60
N THR A 4 45.01 6.03 15.19
CA THR A 4 43.74 6.67 14.80
C THR A 4 43.79 7.31 13.42
N PHE A 5 44.97 7.89 13.06
CA PHE A 5 45.16 8.51 11.74
C PHE A 5 45.24 7.48 10.59
N ARG A 6 45.88 6.33 10.82
CA ARG A 6 45.89 5.21 9.88
C ARG A 6 44.47 4.63 9.67
N PHE A 7 43.69 4.58 10.73
CA PHE A 7 42.31 4.10 10.69
C PHE A 7 41.39 5.04 9.88
N LEU A 8 41.53 6.36 10.03
CA LEU A 8 40.76 7.35 9.28
C LEU A 8 41.16 7.42 7.79
N LYS A 9 42.45 7.21 7.48
CA LYS A 9 42.95 7.18 6.09
C LYS A 9 42.43 5.92 5.34
N SER A 10 42.47 4.77 6.01
CA SER A 10 41.85 3.53 5.53
C SER A 10 40.34 3.68 5.27
N ARG A 11 39.62 4.40 6.15
CA ARG A 11 38.19 4.69 6.02
C ARG A 11 37.87 5.56 4.80
N ARG A 12 38.69 6.56 4.48
CA ARG A 12 38.54 7.41 3.28
C ARG A 12 38.84 6.68 1.97
N GLU A 13 39.82 5.80 1.95
CA GLU A 13 40.16 4.98 0.78
C GLU A 13 39.10 3.88 0.53
N THR A 14 38.59 3.26 1.60
CA THR A 14 37.49 2.29 1.52
C THR A 14 36.20 2.95 1.00
N MET A 15 35.89 4.17 1.48
CA MET A 15 34.72 4.94 0.97
C MET A 15 34.84 5.36 -0.49
N LYS A 16 36.05 5.64 -1.00
CA LYS A 16 36.28 5.93 -2.44
C LYS A 16 36.13 4.69 -3.32
N LYS A 17 36.54 3.51 -2.84
CA LYS A 17 36.33 2.22 -3.55
C LYS A 17 34.86 1.78 -3.53
N LEU A 18 34.07 2.17 -2.53
CA LEU A 18 32.66 1.86 -2.34
C LEU A 18 31.73 2.52 -3.38
N LYS A 19 32.10 3.67 -3.94
CA LYS A 19 31.30 4.36 -4.99
C LYS A 19 31.30 3.65 -6.36
N LYS A 20 32.08 2.57 -6.54
CA LYS A 20 32.16 1.77 -7.78
C LYS A 20 31.55 0.36 -7.67
N ALA A 21 30.78 0.06 -6.60
CA ALA A 21 30.35 -1.30 -6.27
C ALA A 21 29.07 -1.77 -6.98
N ASP A 22 28.96 -1.60 -8.29
CA ASP A 22 27.79 -2.07 -9.06
C ASP A 22 27.86 -3.56 -9.45
N SER A 23 28.97 -4.24 -9.26
CA SER A 23 29.12 -5.66 -9.60
C SER A 23 28.99 -6.60 -8.38
N CYS A 24 28.49 -7.83 -8.60
CA CYS A 24 28.43 -8.86 -7.54
C CYS A 24 29.80 -9.19 -6.93
N ALA A 25 30.89 -9.06 -7.69
CA ALA A 25 32.25 -9.28 -7.20
C ALA A 25 32.68 -8.20 -6.20
N THR A 26 32.35 -6.96 -6.47
CA THR A 26 32.67 -5.82 -5.61
C THR A 26 31.87 -5.87 -4.30
N PHE A 27 30.58 -6.28 -4.36
CA PHE A 27 29.78 -6.49 -3.15
C PHE A 27 30.31 -7.65 -2.28
N ARG A 28 30.79 -8.76 -2.87
CA ARG A 28 31.43 -9.86 -2.11
C ARG A 28 32.67 -9.40 -1.35
N ASN A 29 33.50 -8.56 -1.97
CA ASN A 29 34.69 -8.02 -1.33
C ASN A 29 34.30 -7.05 -0.19
N LEU A 30 33.28 -6.22 -0.41
CA LEU A 30 32.74 -5.36 0.64
C LEU A 30 32.19 -6.17 1.82
N LEU A 31 31.37 -7.16 1.53
CA LEU A 31 30.79 -8.02 2.57
C LEU A 31 31.88 -8.74 3.37
N ARG A 32 32.96 -9.23 2.71
CA ARG A 32 34.14 -9.81 3.39
C ARG A 32 34.78 -8.84 4.35
N LEU A 33 35.05 -7.59 3.91
CA LEU A 33 35.61 -6.53 4.77
C LEU A 33 34.69 -6.21 5.94
N ARG A 34 33.38 -6.19 5.75
CA ARG A 34 32.42 -5.94 6.85
C ARG A 34 32.39 -7.10 7.84
N ILE A 35 32.42 -8.36 7.39
CA ILE A 35 32.50 -9.54 8.25
C ILE A 35 33.78 -9.53 9.09
N GLU A 36 34.89 -9.05 8.56
CA GLU A 36 36.14 -8.87 9.34
C GLU A 36 36.05 -7.72 10.33
N TYR A 37 35.42 -6.61 9.94
CA TYR A 37 35.17 -5.47 10.82
C TYR A 37 34.26 -5.84 12.01
N PHE A 38 33.24 -6.69 11.81
CA PHE A 38 32.39 -7.18 12.89
C PHE A 38 33.14 -7.96 13.97
N ARG A 39 34.34 -8.47 13.69
CA ARG A 39 35.22 -9.11 14.69
C ARG A 39 35.67 -8.16 15.80
N HIS A 40 35.72 -6.84 15.54
CA HIS A 40 36.24 -5.83 16.45
C HIS A 40 35.16 -4.97 17.12
N ILE A 41 33.88 -5.25 16.87
CA ILE A 41 32.81 -4.48 17.46
C ILE A 41 32.34 -5.18 18.74
N ARG A 42 32.61 -4.56 19.90
CA ARG A 42 32.03 -4.91 21.22
C ARG A 42 30.47 -4.99 21.19
N LEU A 43 29.85 -4.52 20.12
CA LEU A 43 28.40 -4.54 19.89
C LEU A 43 27.80 -5.95 19.93
N PHE A 44 28.54 -6.99 19.48
CA PHE A 44 28.09 -8.39 19.57
C PHE A 44 28.19 -8.93 20.99
N GLU A 45 29.23 -8.52 21.73
CA GLU A 45 29.41 -8.90 23.13
C GLU A 45 28.33 -8.24 24.00
N SER A 46 28.06 -6.93 23.82
CA SER A 46 27.00 -6.21 24.54
C SER A 46 25.57 -6.70 24.21
N LEU A 47 25.31 -7.18 22.98
CA LEU A 47 24.01 -7.77 22.61
C LEU A 47 23.79 -9.14 23.26
N ILE A 48 24.89 -9.87 23.54
CA ILE A 48 24.86 -11.15 24.27
C ILE A 48 24.73 -10.89 25.77
N GLU A 49 25.46 -9.90 26.31
CA GLU A 49 25.48 -9.57 27.75
C GLU A 49 24.16 -8.92 28.23
N ASN A 50 23.56 -8.03 27.46
CA ASN A 50 22.37 -7.28 27.90
C ASN A 50 21.03 -8.02 27.76
N LYS A 51 20.93 -9.08 26.94
CA LYS A 51 19.66 -9.80 26.72
C LYS A 51 19.71 -11.31 27.05
N TYR A 52 20.89 -11.86 27.34
CA TYR A 52 21.04 -13.31 27.52
C TYR A 52 22.03 -13.62 28.64
N SER A 53 21.58 -14.31 29.67
CA SER A 53 22.47 -14.82 30.74
C SER A 53 23.62 -15.62 30.12
N VAL A 54 24.85 -15.22 30.45
CA VAL A 54 26.08 -15.73 29.83
C VAL A 54 26.32 -17.18 30.24
N GLN A 55 25.90 -18.13 29.39
CA GLN A 55 26.40 -19.51 29.45
C GLN A 55 27.67 -19.64 28.58
N LYS A 56 28.65 -20.41 29.00
CA LYS A 56 29.94 -20.66 28.27
C LYS A 56 29.75 -21.03 26.77
N GLU A 57 28.61 -21.59 26.40
CA GLU A 57 28.29 -21.95 25.02
C GLU A 57 27.99 -20.75 24.10
N THR A 58 27.48 -19.64 24.65
CA THR A 58 27.13 -18.43 23.86
C THR A 58 28.35 -17.70 23.31
N GLN A 59 29.52 -17.84 23.94
CA GLN A 59 30.77 -17.23 23.46
C GLN A 59 31.26 -17.79 22.11
N LYS A 60 30.86 -19.01 21.73
CA LYS A 60 31.23 -19.65 20.45
C LYS A 60 30.31 -19.24 19.29
N LEU A 61 29.12 -18.70 19.56
CA LEU A 61 28.10 -18.39 18.55
C LEU A 61 28.52 -17.30 17.55
N PRO A 62 29.17 -16.19 17.92
CA PRO A 62 29.65 -15.21 16.94
C PRO A 62 30.67 -15.81 15.97
N HIS A 63 31.52 -16.71 16.45
CA HIS A 63 32.51 -17.36 15.62
C HIS A 63 31.87 -18.36 14.63
N LEU A 64 30.83 -19.07 15.07
CA LEU A 64 30.06 -19.98 14.22
C LEU A 64 29.28 -19.18 13.15
N PHE A 65 28.62 -18.09 13.51
CA PHE A 65 27.94 -17.20 12.57
C PHE A 65 28.88 -16.65 11.50
N ARG A 66 30.07 -16.20 11.91
CA ARG A 66 31.11 -15.76 10.97
C ARG A 66 31.53 -16.87 9.99
N LYS A 67 31.69 -18.12 10.44
CA LYS A 67 31.98 -19.27 9.56
C LYS A 67 30.87 -19.45 8.51
N ILE A 68 29.60 -19.27 8.90
CA ILE A 68 28.47 -19.36 7.99
C ILE A 68 28.53 -18.23 6.94
N LEU A 69 28.78 -16.98 7.35
CA LEU A 69 28.92 -15.85 6.44
C LEU A 69 30.08 -16.03 5.44
N ILE A 70 31.21 -16.58 5.86
CA ILE A 70 32.34 -16.88 4.98
C ILE A 70 31.96 -17.98 3.97
N LYS A 71 31.22 -19.00 4.37
CA LYS A 71 30.72 -20.04 3.46
C LYS A 71 29.71 -19.48 2.46
N LEU A 72 28.85 -18.54 2.88
CA LEU A 72 27.90 -17.83 2.03
C LEU A 72 28.62 -17.05 0.90
N LEU A 73 29.76 -16.43 1.20
CA LEU A 73 30.59 -15.73 0.21
C LEU A 73 31.14 -16.68 -0.86
N GLY A 74 31.48 -17.92 -0.51
CA GLY A 74 32.02 -18.91 -1.43
C GLY A 74 30.98 -19.59 -2.32
N LYS A 75 29.83 -19.94 -1.78
CA LYS A 75 28.76 -20.69 -2.47
C LYS A 75 27.38 -20.15 -2.08
N PRO A 76 26.94 -19.00 -2.61
CA PRO A 76 25.71 -18.33 -2.17
C PRO A 76 24.46 -19.25 -2.21
N ARG A 77 24.26 -19.95 -3.33
CA ARG A 77 23.06 -20.80 -3.55
C ARG A 77 22.94 -22.05 -2.63
N LYS A 78 24.05 -22.54 -2.08
CA LYS A 78 24.03 -23.74 -1.20
C LYS A 78 23.71 -23.43 0.25
N PHE A 79 23.82 -22.15 0.68
CA PHE A 79 23.67 -21.74 2.07
C PHE A 79 22.48 -20.78 2.30
N GLU A 80 21.67 -20.52 1.26
CA GLU A 80 20.51 -19.63 1.36
C GLU A 80 19.38 -20.15 2.26
N ASN A 81 19.40 -21.45 2.63
CA ASN A 81 18.33 -22.09 3.42
C ASN A 81 18.85 -22.79 4.69
N VAL A 82 20.05 -22.46 5.16
CA VAL A 82 20.51 -22.95 6.45
C VAL A 82 19.84 -22.15 7.56
N ASP A 83 19.19 -22.83 8.52
CA ASP A 83 18.43 -22.20 9.60
C ASP A 83 19.18 -21.05 10.28
N GLY A 84 18.62 -19.85 10.21
CA GLY A 84 19.20 -18.64 10.78
C GLY A 84 20.34 -17.99 9.97
N SER A 85 20.71 -18.52 8.79
CA SER A 85 21.69 -17.86 7.93
C SER A 85 21.06 -16.76 7.08
N PRO A 86 21.76 -15.63 6.86
CA PRO A 86 21.25 -14.56 5.99
C PRO A 86 21.28 -15.01 4.53
N SER A 87 20.32 -14.53 3.72
CA SER A 87 20.38 -14.63 2.28
C SER A 87 21.41 -13.64 1.71
N PHE A 88 22.22 -14.08 0.76
CA PHE A 88 23.15 -13.20 0.04
C PHE A 88 22.39 -12.09 -0.70
N HIS A 89 21.23 -12.41 -1.24
CA HIS A 89 20.36 -11.48 -1.94
C HIS A 89 19.85 -10.37 -1.02
N ASP A 90 19.38 -10.71 0.19
CA ASP A 90 18.87 -9.74 1.16
C ASP A 90 19.96 -8.78 1.64
N LEU A 91 21.15 -9.30 1.95
CA LEU A 91 22.29 -8.47 2.33
C LEU A 91 22.69 -7.50 1.19
N ARG A 92 22.63 -7.97 -0.06
CA ARG A 92 22.91 -7.11 -1.23
C ARG A 92 21.82 -6.08 -1.44
N SER A 93 20.55 -6.44 -1.29
CA SER A 93 19.43 -5.54 -1.41
C SER A 93 19.46 -4.45 -0.35
N ALA A 94 19.74 -4.79 0.92
CA ALA A 94 19.91 -3.83 1.98
C ALA A 94 21.07 -2.84 1.71
N TYR A 95 22.15 -3.34 1.11
CA TYR A 95 23.26 -2.47 0.69
C TYR A 95 22.87 -1.53 -0.46
N ILE A 96 22.13 -2.02 -1.44
CA ILE A 96 21.65 -1.21 -2.58
C ILE A 96 20.72 -0.09 -2.12
N LEU A 97 19.86 -0.36 -1.13
CA LEU A 97 18.87 0.57 -0.62
C LEU A 97 19.47 1.65 0.29
N GLU A 98 20.25 1.26 1.29
CA GLU A 98 20.73 2.14 2.36
C GLU A 98 22.26 2.20 2.48
N GLY A 99 23.00 1.65 1.52
CA GLY A 99 24.46 1.61 1.55
C GLY A 99 25.01 0.73 2.67
N VAL A 100 26.16 1.16 3.23
CA VAL A 100 26.84 0.40 4.30
C VAL A 100 26.00 0.30 5.56
N ASN A 101 25.23 1.32 5.91
CA ASN A 101 24.37 1.32 7.08
C ASN A 101 23.27 0.25 6.96
N GLY A 102 22.63 0.12 5.78
CA GLY A 102 21.66 -0.93 5.52
C GLY A 102 22.27 -2.34 5.61
N LEU A 103 23.46 -2.53 5.08
CA LEU A 103 24.19 -3.79 5.21
C LEU A 103 24.49 -4.13 6.68
N ASP A 104 24.90 -3.17 7.48
CA ASP A 104 25.20 -3.38 8.89
C ASP A 104 23.95 -3.74 9.70
N LYS A 105 22.84 -3.03 9.47
CA LYS A 105 21.53 -3.38 10.05
C LYS A 105 21.11 -4.80 9.67
N ALA A 106 21.24 -5.17 8.39
CA ALA A 106 20.88 -6.49 7.90
C ALA A 106 21.75 -7.60 8.50
N LEU A 107 23.07 -7.37 8.66
CA LEU A 107 23.98 -8.29 9.33
C LEU A 107 23.64 -8.47 10.81
N LYS A 108 23.36 -7.35 11.53
CA LYS A 108 22.92 -7.39 12.93
C LYS A 108 21.63 -8.20 13.08
N LYS A 109 20.63 -7.91 12.25
CA LYS A 109 19.34 -8.62 12.24
C LYS A 109 19.52 -10.11 11.95
N SER A 110 20.39 -10.46 10.99
CA SER A 110 20.71 -11.86 10.67
C SER A 110 21.40 -12.59 11.81
N PHE A 111 22.29 -11.92 12.54
CA PHE A 111 22.94 -12.51 13.71
C PHE A 111 21.95 -12.78 14.86
N LEU A 112 21.05 -11.83 15.13
CA LEU A 112 19.99 -12.03 16.13
C LEU A 112 19.05 -13.20 15.74
N THR A 113 18.68 -13.29 14.47
CA THR A 113 17.91 -14.44 13.95
C THR A 113 18.66 -15.76 14.14
N PHE A 114 19.96 -15.78 13.86
CA PHE A 114 20.79 -16.95 14.08
C PHE A 114 20.85 -17.38 15.55
N LEU A 115 21.03 -16.41 16.47
CA LEU A 115 21.02 -16.69 17.92
C LEU A 115 19.69 -17.26 18.38
N MET A 116 18.59 -16.69 17.87
CA MET A 116 17.23 -17.13 18.16
C MET A 116 17.00 -18.58 17.73
N VAL A 117 17.40 -18.93 16.50
CA VAL A 117 17.24 -20.30 15.97
C VAL A 117 18.10 -21.32 16.69
N LYS A 118 19.30 -20.94 17.14
CA LYS A 118 20.20 -21.85 17.86
C LYS A 118 19.71 -22.24 19.26
N LYS A 119 18.76 -21.50 19.81
CA LYS A 119 18.12 -21.81 21.09
C LYS A 119 16.93 -22.76 20.96
N LEU A 120 16.41 -22.99 19.75
CA LEU A 120 15.27 -23.85 19.50
C LEU A 120 15.69 -25.33 19.43
N SER A 121 14.88 -26.19 20.02
CA SER A 121 15.00 -27.64 19.87
C SER A 121 14.57 -28.11 18.47
N VAL A 122 14.98 -29.31 18.08
CA VAL A 122 14.58 -29.91 16.79
C VAL A 122 13.05 -30.05 16.64
N PRO A 123 12.29 -30.49 17.67
CA PRO A 123 10.83 -30.51 17.61
C PRO A 123 10.22 -29.16 17.38
N GLU A 124 10.68 -28.09 18.07
CA GLU A 124 10.19 -26.71 17.88
C GLU A 124 10.45 -26.21 16.47
N ILE A 125 11.62 -26.47 15.90
CA ILE A 125 11.94 -26.09 14.51
C ILE A 125 11.01 -26.81 13.52
N ASN A 126 10.73 -28.10 13.74
CA ASN A 126 9.84 -28.87 12.87
C ASN A 126 8.40 -28.35 12.97
N HIS A 127 7.95 -27.98 14.16
CA HIS A 127 6.63 -27.43 14.38
C HIS A 127 6.50 -26.02 13.76
N GLN A 128 7.52 -25.17 13.88
CA GLN A 128 7.57 -23.89 13.16
C GLN A 128 7.44 -24.08 11.64
N LYS A 129 8.13 -25.08 11.06
CA LYS A 129 8.02 -25.42 9.64
C LYS A 129 6.62 -25.91 9.25
N SER A 130 5.92 -26.58 10.15
CA SER A 130 4.53 -27.01 9.94
C SER A 130 3.57 -25.82 9.92
N ILE A 131 3.65 -24.93 10.91
CA ILE A 131 2.79 -23.72 10.97
C ILE A 131 3.07 -22.74 9.81
N SER A 132 4.34 -22.68 9.35
CA SER A 132 4.72 -21.83 8.22
C SER A 132 4.48 -22.48 6.85
N ASP A 133 3.87 -23.65 6.79
CA ASP A 133 3.49 -24.30 5.53
C ASP A 133 2.19 -23.69 4.99
N MET A 134 2.32 -22.77 4.05
CA MET A 134 1.22 -22.01 3.45
C MET A 134 0.88 -22.50 2.04
N ARG A 135 1.14 -23.78 1.75
CA ARG A 135 0.81 -24.36 0.43
C ARG A 135 -0.67 -24.53 0.20
N TYR A 136 -1.44 -24.68 1.28
CA TYR A 136 -2.88 -24.93 1.24
C TYR A 136 -3.67 -23.86 2.03
N PRO A 137 -3.61 -22.57 1.63
CA PRO A 137 -4.21 -21.47 2.40
C PRO A 137 -5.75 -21.55 2.45
N SER A 138 -6.38 -22.36 1.62
CA SER A 138 -7.83 -22.65 1.66
C SER A 138 -8.26 -23.38 2.96
N GLU A 139 -7.34 -24.13 3.58
CA GLU A 139 -7.60 -24.83 4.84
C GLU A 139 -7.79 -23.88 6.04
N TRP A 140 -7.34 -22.63 5.92
CA TRP A 140 -7.60 -21.62 6.94
C TRP A 140 -9.09 -21.22 7.03
N PHE A 141 -9.90 -21.58 6.02
CA PHE A 141 -11.29 -21.17 5.87
C PHE A 141 -12.25 -22.36 5.70
N PRO A 142 -12.36 -23.27 6.68
CA PRO A 142 -13.15 -24.51 6.56
C PRO A 142 -14.64 -24.22 6.31
N ARG A 143 -15.20 -23.15 6.88
CA ARG A 143 -16.62 -22.77 6.69
C ARG A 143 -16.92 -22.40 5.24
N ALA A 144 -15.99 -21.71 4.56
CA ALA A 144 -16.15 -21.39 3.14
C ALA A 144 -16.05 -22.63 2.24
N ARG A 145 -15.37 -23.69 2.71
CA ARG A 145 -15.30 -24.99 1.97
C ARG A 145 -16.56 -25.85 2.15
N ALA A 146 -17.37 -25.56 3.17
CA ALA A 146 -18.60 -26.29 3.47
C ALA A 146 -19.79 -25.88 2.62
N ILE A 147 -19.69 -24.82 1.82
CA ILE A 147 -20.77 -24.29 0.98
C ILE A 147 -20.41 -24.40 -0.52
N GLU A 148 -21.40 -24.61 -1.39
CA GLU A 148 -21.21 -24.51 -2.82
C GLU A 148 -21.13 -23.03 -3.24
N ARG A 149 -20.05 -22.66 -3.93
CA ARG A 149 -19.78 -21.30 -4.37
C ARG A 149 -19.64 -21.24 -5.88
N ASN A 150 -20.26 -20.26 -6.51
CA ASN A 150 -20.21 -20.03 -7.94
C ASN A 150 -19.52 -18.70 -8.24
N TRP A 151 -18.51 -18.69 -9.08
CA TRP A 151 -17.75 -17.49 -9.41
C TRP A 151 -18.18 -16.90 -10.75
N TYR A 152 -18.40 -15.61 -10.75
CA TYR A 152 -18.79 -14.83 -11.91
C TYR A 152 -17.72 -13.78 -12.19
N LEU A 153 -16.91 -13.99 -13.20
CA LEU A 153 -15.76 -13.14 -13.52
C LEU A 153 -16.15 -12.12 -14.59
N HIS A 154 -16.26 -10.85 -14.21
CA HIS A 154 -16.59 -9.72 -15.06
C HIS A 154 -15.32 -9.04 -15.56
N ILE A 155 -14.93 -9.31 -16.80
CA ILE A 155 -13.64 -8.91 -17.38
C ILE A 155 -13.82 -7.86 -18.47
N GLY A 156 -13.04 -6.79 -18.36
CA GLY A 156 -13.02 -5.72 -19.36
C GLY A 156 -12.14 -4.54 -18.96
N PRO A 157 -11.85 -3.66 -19.91
CA PRO A 157 -11.06 -2.46 -19.64
C PRO A 157 -11.80 -1.48 -18.71
N THR A 158 -11.13 -0.44 -18.30
CA THR A 158 -11.74 0.70 -17.60
C THR A 158 -12.86 1.29 -18.48
N ASN A 159 -13.97 1.74 -17.88
CA ASN A 159 -15.13 2.27 -18.57
C ASN A 159 -15.85 1.25 -19.50
N SER A 160 -16.03 0.01 -19.03
CA SER A 160 -16.76 -1.06 -19.74
C SER A 160 -18.10 -1.43 -19.10
N GLY A 161 -18.44 -0.87 -17.94
CA GLY A 161 -19.67 -1.16 -17.21
C GLY A 161 -19.66 -2.46 -16.39
N LYS A 162 -18.50 -3.17 -16.30
CA LYS A 162 -18.38 -4.43 -15.55
C LYS A 162 -18.84 -4.33 -14.09
N THR A 163 -18.34 -3.37 -13.34
CA THR A 163 -18.71 -3.16 -11.93
C THR A 163 -20.19 -2.76 -11.79
N TYR A 164 -20.72 -1.98 -12.73
CA TYR A 164 -22.14 -1.62 -12.74
C TYR A 164 -23.05 -2.84 -12.87
N GLN A 165 -22.71 -3.80 -13.72
CA GLN A 165 -23.51 -5.02 -13.89
C GLN A 165 -23.45 -5.91 -12.65
N ALA A 166 -22.29 -6.04 -12.01
CA ALA A 166 -22.15 -6.77 -10.75
C ALA A 166 -22.95 -6.09 -9.61
N LEU A 167 -22.89 -4.75 -9.51
CA LEU A 167 -23.67 -4.01 -8.52
C LEU A 167 -25.18 -4.14 -8.73
N LYS A 168 -25.68 -4.23 -9.96
CA LYS A 168 -27.10 -4.52 -10.21
C LYS A 168 -27.56 -5.86 -9.65
N LYS A 169 -26.66 -6.85 -9.59
CA LYS A 169 -26.95 -8.13 -8.94
C LYS A 169 -27.01 -7.96 -7.42
N LEU A 170 -26.04 -7.26 -6.84
CA LEU A 170 -26.00 -6.96 -5.42
C LEU A 170 -27.25 -6.17 -4.96
N GLU A 171 -27.71 -5.19 -5.74
CA GLU A 171 -28.91 -4.39 -5.45
C GLU A 171 -30.19 -5.24 -5.30
N LYS A 172 -30.24 -6.43 -5.93
CA LYS A 172 -31.39 -7.35 -5.92
C LYS A 172 -31.23 -8.51 -4.93
N ALA A 173 -30.08 -8.64 -4.29
CA ALA A 173 -29.79 -9.73 -3.37
C ALA A 173 -30.49 -9.51 -2.02
N ARG A 174 -30.85 -10.59 -1.33
CA ARG A 174 -31.40 -10.54 0.03
C ARG A 174 -30.34 -10.21 1.06
N SER A 175 -29.10 -10.68 0.82
CA SER A 175 -27.93 -10.38 1.64
C SER A 175 -26.69 -10.29 0.78
N GLY A 176 -25.78 -9.37 1.09
CA GLY A 176 -24.58 -9.27 0.29
C GLY A 176 -23.55 -8.25 0.75
N TRP A 177 -22.43 -8.27 0.04
CA TRP A 177 -21.28 -7.44 0.34
C TRP A 177 -20.66 -6.85 -0.94
N PHE A 178 -20.27 -5.57 -0.88
CA PHE A 178 -19.38 -4.96 -1.86
C PHE A 178 -18.01 -4.74 -1.23
N ALA A 179 -16.97 -5.23 -1.87
CA ALA A 179 -15.56 -5.09 -1.47
C ALA A 179 -14.77 -4.30 -2.51
N GLY A 180 -14.41 -3.06 -2.20
CA GLY A 180 -13.68 -2.18 -3.10
C GLY A 180 -12.20 -2.01 -2.75
N PRO A 181 -11.35 -1.61 -3.71
CA PRO A 181 -9.92 -1.38 -3.50
C PRO A 181 -9.61 -0.14 -2.65
N LEU A 182 -10.53 0.82 -2.60
CA LEU A 182 -10.33 2.14 -2.01
C LEU A 182 -11.57 2.60 -1.23
N ARG A 183 -11.34 3.31 -0.11
CA ARG A 183 -12.39 3.94 0.69
C ARG A 183 -13.32 4.81 -0.15
N LEU A 184 -12.73 5.62 -1.03
CA LEU A 184 -13.46 6.53 -1.89
C LEU A 184 -14.50 5.81 -2.76
N LEU A 185 -14.13 4.65 -3.33
CA LEU A 185 -15.06 3.85 -4.11
C LEU A 185 -16.14 3.20 -3.23
N ALA A 186 -15.78 2.76 -2.02
CA ALA A 186 -16.76 2.25 -1.06
C ALA A 186 -17.79 3.33 -0.70
N HIS A 187 -17.36 4.57 -0.44
CA HIS A 187 -18.25 5.72 -0.22
C HIS A 187 -19.15 6.03 -1.43
N GLU A 188 -18.58 6.00 -2.66
CA GLU A 188 -19.37 6.23 -3.88
C GLU A 188 -20.48 5.19 -4.03
N VAL A 189 -20.15 3.91 -3.81
CA VAL A 189 -21.14 2.82 -3.88
C VAL A 189 -22.16 2.94 -2.76
N PHE A 190 -21.74 3.21 -1.53
CA PHE A 190 -22.64 3.45 -0.39
C PHE A 190 -23.63 4.58 -0.68
N ASN A 191 -23.15 5.75 -1.09
CA ASN A 191 -24.00 6.89 -1.42
C ASN A 191 -24.97 6.59 -2.56
N LYS A 192 -24.54 5.80 -3.55
CA LYS A 192 -25.39 5.39 -4.66
C LYS A 192 -26.50 4.45 -4.21
N MET A 193 -26.20 3.47 -3.33
CA MET A 193 -27.19 2.55 -2.77
C MET A 193 -28.20 3.30 -1.88
N THR A 194 -27.72 4.16 -1.00
CA THR A 194 -28.56 4.98 -0.12
C THR A 194 -29.50 5.91 -0.90
N LYS A 195 -29.00 6.57 -1.97
CA LYS A 195 -29.84 7.40 -2.86
C LYS A 195 -30.94 6.61 -3.57
N LYS A 196 -30.79 5.30 -3.72
CA LYS A 196 -31.81 4.38 -4.25
C LYS A 196 -32.76 3.85 -3.17
N GLY A 197 -32.61 4.29 -1.91
CA GLY A 197 -33.40 3.78 -0.79
C GLY A 197 -32.97 2.43 -0.26
N ILE A 198 -31.80 1.92 -0.67
CA ILE A 198 -31.29 0.61 -0.22
C ILE A 198 -30.55 0.80 1.10
N VAL A 199 -31.02 0.14 2.16
CA VAL A 199 -30.36 0.16 3.48
C VAL A 199 -29.09 -0.68 3.43
N CYS A 200 -27.95 -0.03 3.66
CA CYS A 200 -26.64 -0.68 3.71
C CYS A 200 -25.72 -0.01 4.73
N ASN A 201 -24.75 -0.74 5.24
CA ASN A 201 -23.71 -0.22 6.13
C ASN A 201 -22.41 0.02 5.37
N LEU A 202 -21.65 1.05 5.76
CA LEU A 202 -20.30 1.31 5.25
C LEU A 202 -19.29 0.94 6.32
N ILE A 203 -18.29 0.12 5.95
CA ILE A 203 -17.23 -0.35 6.85
C ILE A 203 -15.87 -0.15 6.16
N THR A 204 -15.09 0.79 6.69
CA THR A 204 -13.71 1.03 6.24
C THR A 204 -12.74 0.85 7.40
N GLY A 205 -11.46 0.94 7.14
CA GLY A 205 -10.44 0.80 8.19
C GLY A 205 -10.52 1.87 9.29
N GLU A 206 -11.05 3.05 8.98
CA GLU A 206 -11.09 4.22 9.88
C GLU A 206 -12.52 4.71 10.17
N GLU A 207 -13.52 4.20 9.47
CA GLU A 207 -14.90 4.68 9.59
C GLU A 207 -15.89 3.53 9.47
N GLN A 208 -16.89 3.55 10.34
CA GLN A 208 -18.03 2.65 10.29
C GLN A 208 -19.32 3.48 10.35
N LYS A 209 -20.10 3.47 9.26
CA LYS A 209 -21.45 4.04 9.21
C LYS A 209 -22.46 2.91 9.29
N ILE A 210 -22.92 2.63 10.47
CA ILE A 210 -23.95 1.61 10.73
C ILE A 210 -25.31 2.29 10.68
N ILE A 211 -25.97 2.19 9.54
CA ILE A 211 -27.34 2.73 9.35
C ILE A 211 -28.36 1.84 10.06
N ASP A 212 -28.18 0.53 9.92
CA ASP A 212 -28.99 -0.48 10.63
C ASP A 212 -28.08 -1.65 11.00
N LYS A 213 -28.14 -2.08 12.27
CA LYS A 213 -27.38 -3.26 12.76
C LYS A 213 -27.77 -4.53 12.02
N ASN A 214 -29.02 -4.62 11.53
CA ASN A 214 -29.57 -5.76 10.80
C ASN A 214 -29.50 -5.58 9.28
N ALA A 215 -28.79 -4.54 8.77
CA ALA A 215 -28.67 -4.33 7.34
C ALA A 215 -28.16 -5.60 6.63
N ALA A 216 -28.87 -5.96 5.58
CA ALA A 216 -28.54 -7.13 4.78
C ALA A 216 -27.35 -6.89 3.84
N LEU A 217 -27.13 -5.62 3.45
CA LEU A 217 -26.07 -5.23 2.55
C LEU A 217 -24.98 -4.45 3.28
N HIS A 218 -23.72 -4.78 2.95
CA HIS A 218 -22.54 -4.10 3.48
C HIS A 218 -21.63 -3.61 2.34
N ILE A 219 -21.06 -2.44 2.53
CA ILE A 219 -20.12 -1.84 1.59
C ILE A 219 -18.81 -1.63 2.35
N SER A 220 -17.69 -2.12 1.81
CA SER A 220 -16.40 -1.97 2.51
C SER A 220 -15.21 -1.86 1.58
N THR A 221 -14.03 -1.56 2.15
CA THR A 221 -12.76 -1.91 1.52
C THR A 221 -12.53 -3.42 1.66
N VAL A 222 -11.74 -3.98 0.77
CA VAL A 222 -11.55 -5.44 0.67
C VAL A 222 -11.00 -6.05 1.97
N GLU A 223 -10.15 -5.31 2.70
CA GLU A 223 -9.56 -5.75 3.98
C GLU A 223 -10.59 -5.87 5.11
N MET A 224 -11.77 -5.23 4.95
CA MET A 224 -12.80 -5.14 6.00
C MET A 224 -13.96 -6.11 5.78
N VAL A 225 -13.86 -7.00 4.79
CA VAL A 225 -14.88 -8.02 4.54
C VAL A 225 -14.92 -8.99 5.72
N ASN A 226 -16.12 -9.17 6.30
CA ASN A 226 -16.31 -10.16 7.35
C ASN A 226 -16.44 -11.56 6.73
N LEU A 227 -15.43 -12.39 6.92
CA LEU A 227 -15.37 -13.75 6.39
C LEU A 227 -16.22 -14.76 7.17
N ASP A 228 -16.68 -14.41 8.38
CA ASP A 228 -17.53 -15.27 9.21
C ASP A 228 -19.03 -15.11 8.90
N LYS A 229 -19.40 -14.10 8.11
CA LYS A 229 -20.80 -13.84 7.77
C LYS A 229 -21.22 -14.62 6.51
N LEU A 230 -22.29 -15.41 6.64
CA LEU A 230 -22.94 -16.04 5.50
C LEU A 230 -23.76 -15.00 4.71
N MET A 231 -23.66 -15.02 3.38
CA MET A 231 -24.36 -14.10 2.49
C MET A 231 -24.70 -14.75 1.14
N ASP A 232 -25.67 -14.17 0.41
CA ASP A 232 -26.05 -14.67 -0.91
C ASP A 232 -24.98 -14.29 -1.96
N ILE A 233 -24.50 -13.04 -1.93
CA ILE A 233 -23.64 -12.49 -2.97
C ILE A 233 -22.52 -11.61 -2.40
N ILE A 234 -21.34 -11.72 -3.00
CA ILE A 234 -20.30 -10.71 -2.83
C ILE A 234 -19.84 -10.16 -4.17
N VAL A 235 -19.58 -8.86 -4.24
CA VAL A 235 -18.94 -8.19 -5.37
C VAL A 235 -17.56 -7.70 -4.95
N VAL A 236 -16.51 -8.21 -5.57
CA VAL A 236 -15.12 -7.83 -5.33
C VAL A 236 -14.60 -7.07 -6.56
N ASP A 237 -14.26 -5.80 -6.37
CA ASP A 237 -13.78 -4.96 -7.49
C ASP A 237 -12.25 -4.94 -7.59
N GLU A 238 -11.75 -4.61 -8.81
CA GLU A 238 -10.33 -4.53 -9.15
C GLU A 238 -9.54 -5.80 -8.77
N VAL A 239 -10.08 -6.99 -9.14
CA VAL A 239 -9.51 -8.29 -8.73
C VAL A 239 -8.06 -8.51 -9.20
N GLN A 240 -7.56 -7.77 -10.19
CA GLN A 240 -6.14 -7.80 -10.56
C GLN A 240 -5.21 -7.32 -9.43
N MET A 241 -5.73 -6.58 -8.43
CA MET A 241 -4.97 -6.21 -7.23
C MET A 241 -4.55 -7.41 -6.37
N ILE A 242 -5.07 -8.60 -6.65
CA ILE A 242 -4.65 -9.85 -5.97
C ILE A 242 -3.14 -10.11 -6.09
N ALA A 243 -2.48 -9.57 -7.14
CA ALA A 243 -1.03 -9.67 -7.33
C ALA A 243 -0.26 -8.46 -6.77
N ASP A 244 -0.92 -7.52 -6.11
CA ASP A 244 -0.23 -6.40 -5.46
C ASP A 244 0.70 -6.90 -4.33
N PRO A 245 1.98 -6.51 -4.29
CA PRO A 245 2.94 -7.05 -3.32
C PRO A 245 2.61 -6.69 -1.87
N HIS A 246 1.86 -5.62 -1.62
CA HIS A 246 1.55 -5.16 -0.27
C HIS A 246 0.13 -5.51 0.15
N ARG A 247 -0.85 -5.39 -0.75
CA ARG A 247 -2.28 -5.52 -0.42
C ARG A 247 -2.95 -6.75 -1.04
N GLY A 248 -2.29 -7.45 -1.97
CA GLY A 248 -2.90 -8.58 -2.72
C GLY A 248 -3.46 -9.69 -1.83
N TRP A 249 -2.89 -9.86 -0.65
CA TRP A 249 -3.35 -10.81 0.35
C TRP A 249 -4.83 -10.63 0.73
N ALA A 250 -5.36 -9.40 0.74
CA ALA A 250 -6.73 -9.14 1.11
C ALA A 250 -7.72 -9.73 0.08
N TRP A 251 -7.43 -9.57 -1.23
CA TRP A 251 -8.20 -10.23 -2.27
C TRP A 251 -8.10 -11.76 -2.16
N THR A 252 -6.91 -12.29 -1.91
CA THR A 252 -6.72 -13.72 -1.71
C THR A 252 -7.55 -14.24 -0.53
N GLN A 253 -7.53 -13.55 0.61
CA GLN A 253 -8.34 -13.94 1.77
C GLN A 253 -9.84 -13.94 1.47
N VAL A 254 -10.34 -12.90 0.80
CA VAL A 254 -11.76 -12.85 0.42
C VAL A 254 -12.12 -13.99 -0.53
N LEU A 255 -11.32 -14.23 -1.56
CA LEU A 255 -11.60 -15.33 -2.50
C LEU A 255 -11.59 -16.70 -1.83
N LEU A 256 -10.65 -16.93 -0.90
CA LEU A 256 -10.54 -18.21 -0.20
C LEU A 256 -11.58 -18.35 0.92
N GLY A 257 -11.90 -17.27 1.64
CA GLY A 257 -12.57 -17.33 2.94
C GLY A 257 -14.03 -16.86 2.98
N VAL A 258 -14.51 -16.10 1.98
CA VAL A 258 -15.87 -15.58 2.02
C VAL A 258 -16.91 -16.69 1.92
N GLN A 259 -17.95 -16.59 2.78
CA GLN A 259 -19.10 -17.50 2.78
C GLN A 259 -20.24 -16.91 1.96
N ALA A 260 -20.09 -16.94 0.63
CA ALA A 260 -21.10 -16.43 -0.32
C ALA A 260 -21.42 -17.47 -1.39
N SER A 261 -22.69 -17.64 -1.71
CA SER A 261 -23.14 -18.57 -2.80
C SER A 261 -22.72 -18.07 -4.18
N GLU A 262 -22.73 -16.73 -4.40
CA GLU A 262 -22.29 -16.11 -5.63
C GLU A 262 -21.13 -15.13 -5.35
N ILE A 263 -20.03 -15.29 -6.07
CA ILE A 263 -18.84 -14.43 -5.97
C ILE A 263 -18.63 -13.72 -7.30
N HIS A 264 -18.94 -12.43 -7.36
CA HIS A 264 -18.76 -11.60 -8.54
C HIS A 264 -17.43 -10.85 -8.47
N LEU A 265 -16.53 -11.16 -9.39
CA LEU A 265 -15.17 -10.61 -9.46
C LEU A 265 -15.07 -9.66 -10.65
N CYS A 266 -14.82 -8.38 -10.41
CA CYS A 266 -14.65 -7.37 -11.46
C CYS A 266 -13.18 -7.06 -11.66
N GLY A 267 -12.67 -7.14 -12.90
CA GLY A 267 -11.26 -6.88 -13.15
C GLY A 267 -10.84 -6.78 -14.60
N GLU A 268 -9.54 -6.87 -14.79
CA GLU A 268 -8.89 -6.82 -16.10
C GLU A 268 -8.54 -8.23 -16.59
N GLU A 269 -8.31 -8.36 -17.91
CA GLU A 269 -7.91 -9.60 -18.56
C GLU A 269 -6.68 -10.26 -17.92
N SER A 270 -5.76 -9.46 -17.39
CA SER A 270 -4.54 -9.92 -16.72
C SER A 270 -4.77 -10.91 -15.57
N SER A 271 -5.94 -10.87 -14.94
CA SER A 271 -6.28 -11.68 -13.77
C SER A 271 -6.90 -13.04 -14.10
N VAL A 272 -7.42 -13.23 -15.31
CA VAL A 272 -8.26 -14.38 -15.69
C VAL A 272 -7.57 -15.70 -15.42
N GLU A 273 -6.36 -15.89 -15.95
CA GLU A 273 -5.64 -17.17 -15.84
C GLU A 273 -5.36 -17.55 -14.37
N LEU A 274 -4.94 -16.57 -13.56
CA LEU A 274 -4.65 -16.79 -12.14
C LEU A 274 -5.93 -17.15 -11.37
N ILE A 275 -7.03 -16.42 -11.59
CA ILE A 275 -8.32 -16.67 -10.92
C ILE A 275 -8.86 -18.06 -11.29
N LEU A 276 -8.78 -18.44 -12.56
CA LEU A 276 -9.18 -19.79 -13.00
C LEU A 276 -8.34 -20.90 -12.34
N LYS A 277 -7.04 -20.69 -12.19
CA LYS A 277 -6.16 -21.65 -11.50
C LYS A 277 -6.52 -21.78 -10.01
N ILE A 278 -6.80 -20.65 -9.34
CA ILE A 278 -7.22 -20.66 -7.94
C ILE A 278 -8.57 -21.38 -7.80
N ALA A 279 -9.57 -21.03 -8.60
CA ALA A 279 -10.89 -21.66 -8.55
C ALA A 279 -10.82 -23.18 -8.81
N ARG A 280 -10.02 -23.62 -9.78
CA ARG A 280 -9.77 -25.06 -10.04
C ARG A 280 -9.15 -25.75 -8.83
N SER A 281 -8.20 -25.13 -8.14
CA SER A 281 -7.59 -25.71 -6.94
C SER A 281 -8.59 -25.87 -5.79
N LEU A 282 -9.70 -25.14 -5.83
CA LEU A 282 -10.81 -25.21 -4.86
C LEU A 282 -11.98 -26.10 -5.32
N GLY A 283 -11.94 -26.61 -6.55
CA GLY A 283 -13.05 -27.35 -7.15
C GLY A 283 -14.28 -26.48 -7.51
N GLU A 284 -14.10 -25.15 -7.63
CA GLU A 284 -15.20 -24.21 -7.82
C GLU A 284 -15.42 -23.84 -9.30
N LYS A 285 -16.69 -23.60 -9.65
CA LYS A 285 -17.12 -23.29 -11.03
C LYS A 285 -16.94 -21.79 -11.31
N VAL A 286 -16.44 -21.44 -12.51
CA VAL A 286 -16.24 -20.05 -12.94
C VAL A 286 -16.99 -19.80 -14.24
N LYS A 287 -17.82 -18.75 -14.27
CA LYS A 287 -18.43 -18.21 -15.47
C LYS A 287 -17.81 -16.86 -15.80
N ILE A 288 -17.36 -16.66 -17.04
CA ILE A 288 -16.66 -15.45 -17.47
C ILE A 288 -17.58 -14.61 -18.35
N TYR A 289 -17.65 -13.30 -18.07
CA TYR A 289 -18.32 -12.30 -18.87
C TYR A 289 -17.31 -11.28 -19.39
N HIS A 290 -17.22 -11.13 -20.69
CA HIS A 290 -16.34 -10.15 -21.33
C HIS A 290 -17.10 -8.89 -21.69
N TYR A 291 -16.54 -7.74 -21.29
CA TYR A 291 -17.10 -6.41 -21.53
C TYR A 291 -16.17 -5.61 -22.43
N LYS A 292 -16.75 -4.93 -23.40
CA LYS A 292 -16.04 -3.97 -24.25
C LYS A 292 -16.11 -2.57 -23.65
N ARG A 293 -15.14 -1.75 -23.94
CA ARG A 293 -15.14 -0.34 -23.53
C ARG A 293 -16.33 0.38 -24.15
N LEU A 294 -17.02 1.21 -23.35
CA LEU A 294 -18.23 1.92 -23.78
C LEU A 294 -17.94 3.12 -24.70
N SER A 295 -16.76 3.73 -24.56
CA SER A 295 -16.32 4.86 -25.39
C SER A 295 -14.94 4.60 -25.95
N PRO A 296 -14.62 4.97 -27.22
CA PRO A 296 -13.31 4.80 -27.82
C PRO A 296 -12.22 5.54 -27.01
N LEU A 297 -10.98 5.03 -27.06
CA LEU A 297 -9.78 5.69 -26.54
C LEU A 297 -8.77 5.82 -27.68
N GLU A 298 -8.44 7.05 -28.05
CA GLU A 298 -7.57 7.35 -29.17
C GLU A 298 -6.27 8.02 -28.69
N PRO A 299 -5.08 7.39 -28.92
CA PRO A 299 -3.80 8.05 -28.72
C PRO A 299 -3.59 9.08 -29.84
N LEU A 300 -3.34 10.34 -29.46
CA LEU A 300 -3.03 11.38 -30.43
C LEU A 300 -1.66 11.14 -31.08
N LYS A 301 -1.53 11.46 -32.37
CA LYS A 301 -0.29 11.31 -33.13
C LYS A 301 0.81 12.25 -32.69
N GLN A 302 0.44 13.41 -32.15
CA GLN A 302 1.37 14.47 -31.75
C GLN A 302 1.27 14.74 -30.24
N SER A 303 2.38 15.09 -29.62
CA SER A 303 2.46 15.61 -28.27
C SER A 303 2.09 17.11 -28.27
N LEU A 304 2.01 17.71 -27.07
CA LEU A 304 1.88 19.16 -26.96
C LEU A 304 3.21 19.91 -27.21
N CYS A 305 4.31 19.21 -27.46
CA CYS A 305 5.66 19.76 -27.67
C CYS A 305 6.14 20.68 -26.52
N GLY A 306 5.70 20.41 -25.30
CA GLY A 306 6.02 21.23 -24.12
C GLY A 306 5.19 22.52 -23.99
N ASP A 307 4.29 22.77 -24.92
CA ASP A 307 3.49 23.98 -24.97
C ASP A 307 2.21 23.83 -24.13
N LEU A 308 2.20 24.48 -22.96
CA LEU A 308 1.07 24.45 -22.03
C LEU A 308 -0.13 25.31 -22.51
N SER A 309 0.05 26.22 -23.51
CA SER A 309 -1.05 27.01 -24.05
C SER A 309 -2.08 26.15 -24.81
N LYS A 310 -1.67 24.95 -25.25
CA LYS A 310 -2.54 23.95 -25.93
C LYS A 310 -3.41 23.12 -24.98
N ILE A 311 -3.40 23.43 -23.69
CA ILE A 311 -4.25 22.77 -22.70
C ILE A 311 -5.67 23.36 -22.80
N GLU A 312 -6.63 22.45 -22.95
CA GLU A 312 -8.04 22.75 -23.14
C GLU A 312 -8.89 22.37 -21.92
N SER A 313 -10.13 22.86 -21.88
CA SER A 313 -11.12 22.44 -20.88
C SER A 313 -11.41 20.94 -21.02
N GLY A 314 -11.51 20.23 -19.88
CA GLY A 314 -11.66 18.78 -19.82
C GLY A 314 -10.35 18.02 -19.90
N ASP A 315 -9.20 18.69 -19.96
CA ASP A 315 -7.88 18.05 -19.92
C ASP A 315 -7.48 17.67 -18.50
N CYS A 316 -6.80 16.51 -18.40
CA CYS A 316 -6.11 16.09 -17.19
C CYS A 316 -4.61 15.91 -17.46
N VAL A 317 -3.77 16.72 -16.80
CA VAL A 317 -2.31 16.61 -16.87
C VAL A 317 -1.82 15.72 -15.72
N VAL A 318 -1.14 14.62 -16.07
CA VAL A 318 -0.68 13.64 -15.10
C VAL A 318 0.82 13.75 -14.86
N THR A 319 1.20 13.95 -13.60
CA THR A 319 2.60 13.95 -13.15
C THR A 319 2.76 13.07 -11.90
N PHE A 320 3.99 12.71 -11.54
CA PHE A 320 4.27 11.71 -10.49
C PHE A 320 5.00 12.32 -9.27
N SER A 321 4.94 13.64 -9.12
CA SER A 321 5.54 14.35 -8.00
C SER A 321 4.57 15.42 -7.48
N ARG A 322 4.35 15.47 -6.17
CA ARG A 322 3.55 16.51 -5.52
C ARG A 322 4.04 17.93 -5.88
N ARG A 323 5.37 18.13 -5.89
CA ARG A 323 5.99 19.39 -6.26
C ARG A 323 5.66 19.79 -7.69
N ASP A 324 5.71 18.81 -8.63
CA ASP A 324 5.42 19.08 -10.04
C ASP A 324 3.94 19.38 -10.26
N ILE A 325 3.02 18.82 -9.46
CA ILE A 325 1.57 19.15 -9.52
C ILE A 325 1.36 20.64 -9.31
N PHE A 326 1.88 21.21 -8.23
CA PHE A 326 1.68 22.65 -7.93
C PHE A 326 2.43 23.55 -8.92
N SER A 327 3.64 23.15 -9.36
CA SER A 327 4.38 23.87 -10.39
C SER A 327 3.63 23.90 -11.74
N LEU A 328 3.05 22.76 -12.15
CA LEU A 328 2.25 22.67 -13.38
C LEU A 328 0.95 23.46 -13.26
N LYS A 329 0.23 23.32 -12.13
CA LYS A 329 -0.98 24.09 -11.86
C LYS A 329 -0.72 25.58 -12.10
N LYS A 330 0.30 26.15 -11.42
CA LYS A 330 0.66 27.57 -11.56
C LYS A 330 0.95 27.95 -13.03
N LYS A 331 1.81 27.18 -13.72
CA LYS A 331 2.19 27.46 -15.11
C LYS A 331 1.02 27.35 -16.09
N ILE A 332 0.08 26.43 -15.86
CA ILE A 332 -1.10 26.27 -16.71
C ILE A 332 -2.05 27.46 -16.49
N GLU A 333 -2.31 27.82 -15.24
CA GLU A 333 -3.16 28.96 -14.88
C GLU A 333 -2.61 30.28 -15.45
N GLU A 334 -1.29 30.54 -15.34
CA GLU A 334 -0.61 31.69 -15.91
C GLU A 334 -0.69 31.76 -17.45
N LYS A 335 -0.53 30.61 -18.13
CA LYS A 335 -0.49 30.59 -19.61
C LYS A 335 -1.87 30.54 -20.26
N THR A 336 -2.84 29.93 -19.61
CA THR A 336 -4.16 29.66 -20.23
C THR A 336 -5.30 30.48 -19.63
N GLY A 337 -5.09 31.12 -18.46
CA GLY A 337 -6.15 31.74 -17.67
C GLY A 337 -7.17 30.73 -17.06
N LYS A 338 -6.99 29.44 -17.26
CA LYS A 338 -7.91 28.41 -16.79
C LYS A 338 -7.53 27.94 -15.38
N ARG A 339 -8.48 27.89 -14.46
CA ARG A 339 -8.24 27.35 -13.10
C ARG A 339 -8.08 25.84 -13.12
N CYS A 340 -7.14 25.36 -12.29
CA CYS A 340 -6.82 23.93 -12.20
C CYS A 340 -7.26 23.33 -10.86
N ALA A 341 -8.08 22.30 -10.90
CA ALA A 341 -8.27 21.40 -9.78
C ALA A 341 -7.05 20.48 -9.61
N VAL A 342 -6.84 19.95 -8.40
CA VAL A 342 -5.69 19.08 -8.11
C VAL A 342 -6.12 17.77 -7.46
N ALA A 343 -5.48 16.64 -7.85
CA ALA A 343 -5.74 15.34 -7.25
C ALA A 343 -4.46 14.51 -7.09
N TYR A 344 -4.08 14.18 -5.86
CA TYR A 344 -2.91 13.34 -5.57
C TYR A 344 -3.13 12.47 -4.33
N GLY A 345 -2.31 11.42 -4.18
CA GLY A 345 -2.50 10.40 -3.16
C GLY A 345 -2.40 10.90 -1.71
N GLY A 346 -1.68 12.00 -1.46
CA GLY A 346 -1.55 12.59 -0.12
C GLY A 346 -2.77 13.39 0.35
N LEU A 347 -3.68 13.77 -0.57
CA LEU A 347 -4.91 14.47 -0.20
C LEU A 347 -5.92 13.54 0.49
N PRO A 348 -6.68 14.05 1.46
CA PRO A 348 -7.85 13.37 2.00
C PRO A 348 -8.79 12.87 0.89
N PRO A 349 -9.47 11.73 1.07
CA PRO A 349 -10.47 11.25 0.12
C PRO A 349 -11.58 12.27 -0.15
N GLU A 350 -12.05 12.93 0.89
CA GLU A 350 -13.10 13.95 0.86
C GLU A 350 -12.63 15.18 0.05
N THR A 351 -11.40 15.65 0.31
CA THR A 351 -10.78 16.73 -0.49
C THR A 351 -10.62 16.34 -1.96
N ARG A 352 -10.21 15.07 -2.24
CA ARG A 352 -10.14 14.59 -3.63
C ARG A 352 -11.51 14.56 -4.32
N ASN A 353 -12.57 14.20 -3.59
CA ASN A 353 -13.95 14.25 -4.09
C ASN A 353 -14.37 15.69 -4.39
N GLU A 354 -14.05 16.63 -3.52
CA GLU A 354 -14.39 18.04 -3.75
C GLU A 354 -13.63 18.59 -4.97
N GLN A 355 -12.34 18.28 -5.11
CA GLN A 355 -11.57 18.67 -6.30
C GLN A 355 -12.13 18.00 -7.58
N ALA A 356 -12.58 16.77 -7.50
CA ALA A 356 -13.25 16.08 -8.60
C ALA A 356 -14.62 16.72 -8.92
N ARG A 357 -15.38 17.16 -7.91
CA ARG A 357 -16.64 17.87 -8.08
C ARG A 357 -16.42 19.22 -8.78
N LEU A 358 -15.43 19.99 -8.33
CA LEU A 358 -15.04 21.26 -8.96
C LEU A 358 -14.67 21.07 -10.44
N PHE A 359 -13.86 20.05 -10.76
CA PHE A 359 -13.49 19.75 -12.15
C PHE A 359 -14.66 19.28 -13.01
N ASN A 360 -15.62 18.56 -12.42
CA ASN A 360 -16.76 17.99 -13.15
C ASN A 360 -17.90 19.00 -13.36
N ASP A 361 -17.94 20.09 -12.59
CA ASP A 361 -19.01 21.10 -12.66
C ASP A 361 -18.72 22.10 -13.79
N PRO A 362 -19.55 22.14 -14.85
CA PRO A 362 -19.36 23.04 -15.97
C PRO A 362 -19.63 24.52 -15.64
N ASN A 363 -20.25 24.80 -14.49
CA ASN A 363 -20.66 26.16 -14.10
C ASN A 363 -19.60 26.92 -13.31
N ASN A 364 -18.38 26.36 -13.19
CA ASN A 364 -17.26 27.00 -12.51
C ASN A 364 -16.01 27.09 -13.40
N ASP A 365 -14.97 27.79 -12.93
CA ASP A 365 -13.76 28.05 -13.68
C ASP A 365 -12.74 26.90 -13.65
N TYR A 366 -12.98 25.83 -12.84
CA TYR A 366 -12.05 24.69 -12.67
C TYR A 366 -12.16 23.70 -13.82
N CYS A 367 -11.70 24.08 -14.99
CA CYS A 367 -11.88 23.29 -16.22
C CYS A 367 -10.68 22.40 -16.59
N VAL A 368 -9.59 22.43 -15.83
CA VAL A 368 -8.41 21.57 -16.01
C VAL A 368 -8.12 20.83 -14.72
N LEU A 369 -7.64 19.59 -14.83
CA LEU A 369 -7.19 18.79 -13.67
C LEU A 369 -5.67 18.56 -13.76
N VAL A 370 -4.93 18.83 -12.69
CA VAL A 370 -3.53 18.40 -12.55
C VAL A 370 -3.45 17.34 -11.47
N ALA A 371 -2.98 16.16 -11.83
CA ALA A 371 -3.11 15.02 -10.94
C ALA A 371 -1.91 14.08 -10.93
N SER A 372 -1.83 13.26 -9.86
CA SER A 372 -0.93 12.10 -9.83
C SER A 372 -1.60 10.85 -10.40
N ASP A 373 -0.90 9.70 -10.31
CA ASP A 373 -1.45 8.38 -10.60
C ASP A 373 -2.68 7.99 -9.74
N ALA A 374 -2.97 8.76 -8.69
CA ALA A 374 -4.17 8.59 -7.86
C ALA A 374 -5.48 8.67 -8.65
N ILE A 375 -5.51 9.31 -9.84
CA ILE A 375 -6.70 9.30 -10.71
C ILE A 375 -6.97 7.95 -11.35
N GLY A 376 -6.01 7.06 -11.38
CA GLY A 376 -6.16 5.71 -11.97
C GLY A 376 -7.27 4.89 -11.33
N MET A 377 -7.63 5.18 -10.06
CA MET A 377 -8.68 4.48 -9.32
C MET A 377 -9.52 5.43 -8.47
N GLY A 378 -10.78 5.08 -8.21
CA GLY A 378 -11.63 5.62 -7.14
C GLY A 378 -12.21 7.02 -7.36
N LEU A 379 -11.89 7.73 -8.44
CA LEU A 379 -12.48 9.03 -8.74
C LEU A 379 -13.41 8.97 -9.96
N ASN A 380 -14.55 9.59 -9.84
CA ASN A 380 -15.46 9.81 -10.97
C ASN A 380 -15.11 11.16 -11.62
N LEU A 381 -14.39 11.12 -12.75
CA LEU A 381 -13.87 12.30 -13.44
C LEU A 381 -14.34 12.34 -14.89
N ASN A 382 -14.82 13.49 -15.34
CA ASN A 382 -15.26 13.74 -16.70
C ASN A 382 -14.09 14.19 -17.59
N ILE A 383 -13.06 13.34 -17.70
CA ILE A 383 -11.85 13.67 -18.44
C ILE A 383 -12.07 13.43 -19.93
N ARG A 384 -11.84 14.44 -20.76
CA ARG A 384 -11.83 14.35 -22.22
C ARG A 384 -10.48 13.84 -22.73
N ARG A 385 -9.37 14.43 -22.25
CA ARG A 385 -8.01 14.11 -22.69
C ARG A 385 -7.05 13.95 -21.52
N ILE A 386 -6.29 12.86 -21.53
CA ILE A 386 -5.17 12.62 -20.60
C ILE A 386 -3.86 13.05 -21.26
N ILE A 387 -3.08 13.86 -20.53
CA ILE A 387 -1.77 14.35 -20.96
C ILE A 387 -0.73 13.88 -19.94
N PHE A 388 0.13 12.96 -20.33
CA PHE A 388 1.25 12.55 -19.48
C PHE A 388 2.37 13.60 -19.54
N GLU A 389 2.71 14.22 -18.41
CA GLU A 389 3.85 15.15 -18.31
C GLU A 389 5.15 14.43 -18.63
N ARG A 390 5.31 13.22 -18.11
CA ARG A 390 6.41 12.28 -18.40
C ARG A 390 5.96 10.83 -18.21
N LEU A 391 6.66 9.87 -18.85
CA LEU A 391 6.41 8.43 -18.70
C LEU A 391 7.43 7.74 -17.78
N ARG A 392 8.03 8.48 -16.87
CA ARG A 392 8.96 7.97 -15.86
C ARG A 392 8.61 8.52 -14.49
N LYS A 393 8.75 7.69 -13.46
CA LYS A 393 8.56 8.10 -12.07
C LYS A 393 9.75 7.71 -11.19
N TRP A 394 9.95 8.46 -10.13
CA TRP A 394 10.94 8.15 -9.11
C TRP A 394 10.48 6.96 -8.28
N ASN A 395 11.31 5.92 -8.19
CA ASN A 395 11.01 4.69 -7.43
C ASN A 395 11.66 4.64 -6.04
N GLY A 396 12.17 5.77 -5.54
CA GLY A 396 12.95 5.86 -4.31
C GLY A 396 14.47 5.85 -4.54
N ILE A 397 14.94 5.33 -5.67
CA ILE A 397 16.37 5.20 -6.01
C ILE A 397 16.70 5.91 -7.32
N LYS A 398 15.88 5.71 -8.36
CA LYS A 398 16.09 6.25 -9.71
C LYS A 398 14.78 6.50 -10.44
N TYR A 399 14.83 7.28 -11.51
CA TYR A 399 13.70 7.40 -12.44
C TYR A 399 13.54 6.13 -13.27
N SER A 400 12.42 5.44 -13.07
CA SER A 400 12.06 4.19 -13.78
C SER A 400 10.86 4.43 -14.71
N PRO A 401 10.75 3.72 -15.85
CA PRO A 401 9.53 3.75 -16.65
C PRO A 401 8.30 3.39 -15.83
N ILE A 402 7.18 4.02 -16.15
CA ILE A 402 5.89 3.67 -15.56
C ILE A 402 5.44 2.30 -16.07
N PRO A 403 4.91 1.42 -15.24
CA PRO A 403 4.36 0.14 -15.69
C PRO A 403 3.27 0.32 -16.76
N VAL A 404 3.27 -0.54 -17.77
CA VAL A 404 2.30 -0.51 -18.88
C VAL A 404 0.86 -0.59 -18.38
N SER A 405 0.59 -1.44 -17.39
CA SER A 405 -0.73 -1.54 -16.74
C SER A 405 -1.18 -0.21 -16.14
N GLN A 406 -0.29 0.51 -15.46
CA GLN A 406 -0.58 1.82 -14.86
C GLN A 406 -0.84 2.88 -15.94
N ILE A 407 -0.06 2.90 -17.05
CA ILE A 407 -0.31 3.80 -18.19
C ILE A 407 -1.70 3.53 -18.77
N LYS A 408 -2.05 2.28 -19.04
CA LYS A 408 -3.36 1.89 -19.58
C LYS A 408 -4.51 2.23 -18.64
N GLN A 409 -4.34 2.02 -17.34
CA GLN A 409 -5.33 2.34 -16.32
C GLN A 409 -5.60 3.84 -16.24
N ILE A 410 -4.55 4.67 -16.22
CA ILE A 410 -4.68 6.14 -16.23
C ILE A 410 -5.29 6.60 -17.55
N ALA A 411 -4.75 6.18 -18.70
CA ALA A 411 -5.27 6.53 -20.02
C ALA A 411 -6.75 6.14 -20.17
N GLY A 412 -7.12 4.98 -19.61
CA GLY A 412 -8.49 4.49 -19.60
C GLY A 412 -9.51 5.38 -18.89
N ARG A 413 -9.08 6.39 -18.15
CA ARG A 413 -9.96 7.38 -17.51
C ARG A 413 -10.49 8.44 -18.47
N ALA A 414 -9.88 8.63 -19.65
CA ALA A 414 -10.40 9.54 -20.66
C ALA A 414 -11.70 9.00 -21.29
N GLY A 415 -12.59 9.89 -21.72
CA GLY A 415 -13.82 9.56 -22.44
C GLY A 415 -14.83 8.75 -21.61
N ARG A 416 -15.07 9.14 -20.36
CA ARG A 416 -16.00 8.43 -19.49
C ARG A 416 -17.46 8.59 -19.98
N TYR A 417 -18.23 7.49 -20.01
CA TYR A 417 -19.62 7.49 -20.40
C TYR A 417 -20.48 8.34 -19.44
N LYS A 418 -21.37 9.19 -19.99
CA LYS A 418 -22.20 10.17 -19.29
C LYS A 418 -21.38 11.27 -18.55
N SER A 419 -20.64 12.06 -19.33
CA SER A 419 -20.23 13.36 -18.83
C SER A 419 -21.45 14.29 -18.79
N ILE A 420 -21.50 15.19 -17.80
CA ILE A 420 -22.57 16.21 -17.65
C ILE A 420 -22.68 17.11 -18.89
N PHE A 421 -21.60 17.22 -19.67
CA PHE A 421 -21.55 17.95 -20.95
C PHE A 421 -22.40 17.34 -22.08
N THR A 422 -23.01 16.15 -21.87
CA THR A 422 -23.78 15.45 -22.90
C THR A 422 -25.27 15.38 -22.65
N GLN A 423 -25.82 16.21 -21.77
CA GLN A 423 -27.29 16.22 -21.53
C GLN A 423 -28.11 16.50 -22.77
N ASN A 424 -27.51 17.09 -23.83
CA ASN A 424 -28.15 17.41 -25.11
C ASN A 424 -27.63 16.60 -26.31
N VAL A 425 -26.83 15.52 -26.08
CA VAL A 425 -26.29 14.69 -27.16
C VAL A 425 -27.04 13.36 -27.17
N PRO A 426 -27.50 12.86 -28.33
CA PRO A 426 -28.20 11.59 -28.43
C PRO A 426 -27.43 10.44 -27.80
N GLU A 427 -28.13 9.48 -27.18
CA GLU A 427 -27.53 8.30 -26.51
C GLU A 427 -26.55 7.50 -27.38
N SER A 428 -26.53 7.73 -28.67
CA SER A 428 -25.70 7.04 -29.68
C SER A 428 -24.31 7.63 -29.88
N SER A 429 -23.99 8.83 -29.37
CA SER A 429 -22.67 9.46 -29.57
C SER A 429 -21.77 9.24 -28.34
N ALA A 430 -20.99 8.15 -28.36
CA ALA A 430 -19.95 7.89 -27.39
C ALA A 430 -18.85 8.98 -27.51
N ILE A 431 -18.53 9.68 -26.41
CA ILE A 431 -17.45 10.68 -26.38
C ILE A 431 -16.12 9.95 -26.46
N THR A 432 -15.38 10.15 -27.55
CA THR A 432 -14.02 9.63 -27.70
C THR A 432 -13.10 10.25 -26.65
N GLY A 433 -12.41 9.41 -25.88
CA GLY A 433 -11.35 9.82 -24.96
C GLY A 433 -10.03 9.92 -25.70
N TYR A 434 -9.24 10.97 -25.41
CA TYR A 434 -7.94 11.18 -26.02
C TYR A 434 -6.82 10.99 -25.02
N VAL A 435 -5.65 10.55 -25.50
CA VAL A 435 -4.45 10.46 -24.68
C VAL A 435 -3.23 10.92 -25.46
N THR A 436 -2.37 11.71 -24.80
CA THR A 436 -1.12 12.19 -25.38
C THR A 436 -0.06 12.42 -24.29
N SER A 437 1.12 12.91 -24.69
CA SER A 437 2.19 13.33 -23.79
C SER A 437 2.46 14.82 -23.92
N LEU A 438 2.95 15.44 -22.85
CA LEU A 438 3.40 16.83 -22.89
C LEU A 438 4.64 16.98 -23.78
N GLN A 439 5.58 16.04 -23.68
CA GLN A 439 6.87 16.08 -24.38
C GLN A 439 6.89 15.15 -25.60
N GLN A 440 7.47 15.62 -26.70
CA GLN A 440 7.59 14.85 -27.96
C GLN A 440 8.36 13.52 -27.79
N LYS A 441 9.37 13.50 -26.93
CA LYS A 441 10.18 12.29 -26.67
C LYS A 441 9.38 11.12 -26.08
N ASP A 442 8.26 11.41 -25.39
CA ASP A 442 7.46 10.41 -24.66
C ASP A 442 6.33 9.83 -25.54
N ILE A 443 5.96 10.48 -26.67
CA ILE A 443 4.81 10.07 -27.48
C ILE A 443 4.97 8.65 -28.06
N LYS A 444 6.15 8.31 -28.56
CA LYS A 444 6.44 6.96 -29.09
C LYS A 444 6.32 5.89 -28.00
N LEU A 445 6.84 6.18 -26.80
CA LEU A 445 6.75 5.27 -25.64
C LEU A 445 5.29 5.08 -25.21
N LEU A 446 4.49 6.14 -25.26
CA LEU A 446 3.06 6.09 -24.94
C LEU A 446 2.32 5.16 -25.92
N HIS A 447 2.53 5.32 -27.23
CA HIS A 447 1.92 4.47 -28.25
C HIS A 447 2.32 2.99 -28.07
N ILE A 448 3.60 2.72 -27.84
CA ILE A 448 4.10 1.36 -27.56
C ILE A 448 3.41 0.80 -26.31
N ALA A 449 3.34 1.54 -25.21
CA ALA A 449 2.73 1.08 -23.98
C ALA A 449 1.22 0.78 -24.15
N LEU A 450 0.50 1.60 -24.91
CA LEU A 450 -0.93 1.39 -25.17
C LEU A 450 -1.20 0.19 -26.08
N SER A 451 -0.32 -0.10 -27.05
CA SER A 451 -0.45 -1.25 -27.95
C SER A 451 0.04 -2.57 -27.37
N GLN A 452 0.96 -2.53 -26.37
CA GLN A 452 1.46 -3.78 -25.75
C GLN A 452 0.34 -4.60 -25.11
N PRO A 453 0.37 -5.94 -25.20
CA PRO A 453 -0.55 -6.80 -24.46
C PRO A 453 -0.34 -6.62 -22.95
N ILE A 454 -1.40 -6.80 -22.18
CA ILE A 454 -1.32 -6.78 -20.71
C ILE A 454 -0.61 -8.05 -20.24
N GLN A 455 0.38 -7.89 -19.36
CA GLN A 455 1.09 -9.03 -18.78
C GLN A 455 0.16 -9.79 -17.83
N MET A 456 0.01 -11.10 -18.05
CA MET A 456 -0.82 -11.96 -17.22
C MET A 456 -0.23 -12.11 -15.82
N LEU A 457 -1.10 -12.09 -14.80
CA LEU A 457 -0.72 -12.29 -13.42
C LEU A 457 -0.35 -13.76 -13.17
N LYS A 458 0.72 -13.97 -12.42
CA LYS A 458 1.26 -15.32 -12.17
C LYS A 458 0.96 -15.83 -10.77
N LYS A 459 0.93 -14.95 -9.77
CA LYS A 459 0.80 -15.30 -8.35
C LYS A 459 -0.10 -14.33 -7.62
N ALA A 460 -0.84 -14.86 -6.65
CA ALA A 460 -1.65 -14.11 -5.71
C ALA A 460 -0.82 -13.79 -4.45
N GLY A 461 -1.02 -12.61 -3.88
CA GLY A 461 -0.42 -12.25 -2.60
C GLY A 461 -1.04 -13.08 -1.47
N LEU A 462 -0.23 -13.51 -0.52
CA LEU A 462 -0.66 -14.27 0.66
C LEU A 462 -0.05 -13.67 1.91
N PHE A 463 -0.85 -13.54 2.95
CA PHE A 463 -0.41 -13.07 4.24
C PHE A 463 -1.03 -13.95 5.33
N PRO A 464 -0.25 -14.47 6.29
CA PRO A 464 -0.79 -15.34 7.33
C PRO A 464 -1.77 -14.55 8.23
N PRO A 465 -2.94 -15.13 8.53
CA PRO A 465 -3.88 -14.55 9.49
C PRO A 465 -3.24 -14.31 10.87
N LEU A 466 -3.82 -13.39 11.65
CA LEU A 466 -3.29 -12.99 12.97
C LEU A 466 -3.04 -14.21 13.87
N HIS A 467 -3.98 -15.16 13.97
CA HIS A 467 -3.85 -16.36 14.81
C HIS A 467 -2.66 -17.25 14.41
N ILE A 468 -2.29 -17.29 13.11
CA ILE A 468 -1.10 -18.01 12.64
C ILE A 468 0.17 -17.29 13.10
N GLN A 469 0.19 -15.95 13.04
CA GLN A 469 1.32 -15.14 13.50
C GLN A 469 1.50 -15.27 15.02
N GLU A 470 0.41 -15.24 15.81
CA GLU A 470 0.41 -15.43 17.26
C GLU A 470 0.89 -16.83 17.64
N SER A 471 0.33 -17.86 16.99
CA SER A 471 0.76 -19.24 17.19
C SER A 471 2.23 -19.45 16.86
N PHE A 472 2.72 -18.81 15.78
CA PHE A 472 4.14 -18.86 15.44
C PHE A 472 5.00 -18.11 16.47
N ALA A 473 4.53 -16.98 16.98
CA ALA A 473 5.24 -16.19 17.99
C ALA A 473 5.34 -16.92 19.34
N SER A 474 4.38 -17.77 19.71
CA SER A 474 4.38 -18.51 20.98
C SER A 474 5.55 -19.48 21.16
N PHE A 475 6.25 -19.84 20.06
CA PHE A 475 7.46 -20.69 20.13
C PHE A 475 8.72 -19.94 20.56
N PHE A 476 8.64 -18.63 20.75
CA PHE A 476 9.79 -17.82 21.10
C PHE A 476 9.69 -17.33 22.54
N GLN A 477 10.85 -17.15 23.16
CA GLN A 477 10.90 -16.65 24.54
C GLN A 477 10.32 -15.25 24.64
N PRO A 478 9.63 -14.90 25.75
CA PRO A 478 9.20 -13.54 26.03
C PRO A 478 10.35 -12.54 25.83
N GLY A 479 10.06 -11.39 25.24
CA GLY A 479 11.07 -10.38 24.91
C GLY A 479 11.84 -10.61 23.61
N THR A 480 11.58 -11.69 22.86
CA THR A 480 12.10 -11.84 21.51
C THR A 480 11.49 -10.80 20.57
N SER A 481 12.32 -10.11 19.77
CA SER A 481 11.86 -9.11 18.80
C SER A 481 10.82 -9.70 17.83
N LEU A 482 9.62 -9.13 17.82
CA LEU A 482 8.53 -9.58 16.96
C LEU A 482 8.84 -9.34 15.46
N SER A 483 9.59 -8.28 15.15
CA SER A 483 10.10 -8.03 13.80
C SER A 483 10.95 -9.19 13.28
N LEU A 484 11.80 -9.81 14.14
CA LEU A 484 12.59 -10.97 13.80
C LEU A 484 11.73 -12.24 13.65
N ILE A 485 10.70 -12.38 14.49
CA ILE A 485 9.76 -13.51 14.43
C ILE A 485 8.99 -13.48 13.10
N ILE A 486 8.44 -12.34 12.70
CA ILE A 486 7.74 -12.19 11.41
C ILE A 486 8.69 -12.45 10.23
N LYS A 487 9.92 -11.93 10.29
CA LYS A 487 10.92 -12.24 9.27
C LYS A 487 11.23 -13.73 9.19
N ARG A 488 11.29 -14.41 10.33
CA ARG A 488 11.51 -15.87 10.41
C ARG A 488 10.31 -16.62 9.81
N LEU A 489 9.09 -16.21 10.11
CA LEU A 489 7.88 -16.77 9.51
C LEU A 489 7.92 -16.64 7.99
N GLU A 490 8.25 -15.47 7.45
CA GLU A 490 8.41 -15.22 6.02
C GLU A 490 9.47 -16.16 5.39
N GLN A 491 10.64 -16.32 6.03
CA GLN A 491 11.72 -17.17 5.55
C GLN A 491 11.37 -18.66 5.52
N LEU A 492 10.57 -19.14 6.47
CA LEU A 492 10.14 -20.54 6.57
C LEU A 492 8.92 -20.83 5.69
N SER A 493 8.17 -19.79 5.30
CA SER A 493 6.93 -19.93 4.55
C SER A 493 7.14 -20.66 3.24
N LYS A 494 6.40 -21.75 3.07
CA LYS A 494 6.34 -22.51 1.82
C LYS A 494 5.03 -22.20 1.12
N THR A 495 5.09 -21.80 -0.14
CA THR A 495 3.93 -21.54 -0.98
C THR A 495 3.93 -22.41 -2.22
N THR A 496 2.77 -22.62 -2.83
CA THR A 496 2.67 -23.23 -4.17
C THR A 496 3.06 -22.20 -5.25
N GLY A 497 3.10 -22.66 -6.50
CA GLY A 497 3.30 -21.76 -7.66
C GLY A 497 2.22 -20.69 -7.84
N LEU A 498 1.05 -20.84 -7.19
CA LEU A 498 -0.09 -19.90 -7.26
C LEU A 498 0.05 -18.70 -6.33
N TYR A 499 0.85 -18.82 -5.26
CA TYR A 499 0.92 -17.82 -4.21
C TYR A 499 2.33 -17.28 -4.00
N THR A 500 2.41 -16.09 -3.46
CA THR A 500 3.65 -15.46 -2.98
C THR A 500 3.36 -14.73 -1.66
N ILE A 501 4.28 -14.78 -0.71
CA ILE A 501 4.13 -14.01 0.53
C ILE A 501 4.16 -12.52 0.18
N SER A 502 3.21 -11.77 0.72
CA SER A 502 3.17 -10.31 0.62
C SER A 502 4.36 -9.68 1.33
N ASP A 503 4.76 -8.50 0.88
CA ASP A 503 5.88 -7.75 1.46
C ASP A 503 5.57 -7.35 2.92
N THR A 504 6.31 -7.88 3.85
CA THR A 504 6.19 -7.62 5.29
C THR A 504 7.10 -6.49 5.79
N THR A 505 7.84 -5.82 4.90
CA THR A 505 8.85 -4.81 5.27
C THR A 505 8.25 -3.67 6.09
N GLN A 506 7.07 -3.17 5.71
CA GLN A 506 6.39 -2.12 6.47
C GLN A 506 5.99 -2.61 7.86
N GLN A 507 5.42 -3.80 7.98
CA GLN A 507 5.08 -4.42 9.26
C GLN A 507 6.30 -4.57 10.16
N GLN A 508 7.41 -5.08 9.60
CA GLN A 508 8.66 -5.23 10.34
C GLN A 508 9.20 -3.90 10.85
N ASN A 509 9.17 -2.84 10.02
CA ASN A 509 9.63 -1.51 10.42
C ASN A 509 8.76 -0.91 11.54
N VAL A 510 7.44 -1.09 11.49
CA VAL A 510 6.53 -0.65 12.57
C VAL A 510 6.80 -1.44 13.85
N LEU A 511 7.01 -2.76 13.77
CA LEU A 511 7.38 -3.58 14.94
C LEU A 511 8.70 -3.13 15.56
N GLU A 512 9.70 -2.72 14.75
CA GLU A 512 10.96 -2.18 15.24
C GLU A 512 10.76 -0.85 16.01
N LEU A 513 9.84 0.01 15.58
CA LEU A 513 9.46 1.21 16.33
C LEU A 513 8.79 0.88 17.67
N LEU A 514 7.98 -0.17 17.71
CA LEU A 514 7.28 -0.61 18.92
C LEU A 514 8.19 -1.32 19.95
N GLU A 515 9.42 -1.69 19.58
CA GLU A 515 10.37 -2.32 20.52
C GLU A 515 10.76 -1.42 21.68
N GLN A 516 10.63 -0.10 21.55
CA GLN A 516 10.91 0.87 22.62
C GLN A 516 9.75 1.02 23.64
N ILE A 517 8.60 0.41 23.38
CA ILE A 517 7.42 0.48 24.27
C ILE A 517 7.33 -0.85 25.02
N ASP A 518 7.42 -0.78 26.34
CA ASP A 518 7.23 -1.93 27.20
C ASP A 518 5.73 -2.26 27.37
N ASP A 519 5.43 -3.41 27.98
CA ASP A 519 4.08 -3.87 28.40
C ASP A 519 3.02 -4.07 27.29
N LEU A 520 3.39 -3.93 26.00
CA LEU A 520 2.51 -4.35 24.90
C LEU A 520 2.55 -5.87 24.74
N THR A 521 1.38 -6.48 24.72
CA THR A 521 1.22 -7.92 24.41
C THR A 521 1.60 -8.22 22.95
N VAL A 522 1.85 -9.50 22.65
CA VAL A 522 2.14 -9.96 21.27
C VAL A 522 0.99 -9.60 20.33
N SER A 523 -0.26 -9.82 20.76
CA SER A 523 -1.45 -9.51 19.97
C SER A 523 -1.58 -8.01 19.67
N GLU A 524 -1.39 -7.15 20.67
CA GLU A 524 -1.41 -5.70 20.50
C GLU A 524 -0.31 -5.23 19.55
N ARG A 525 0.92 -5.75 19.69
CA ARG A 525 2.02 -5.42 18.78
C ARG A 525 1.71 -5.85 17.34
N LEU A 526 1.11 -7.01 17.13
CA LEU A 526 0.71 -7.48 15.80
C LEU A 526 -0.40 -6.61 15.20
N ILE A 527 -1.42 -6.24 15.99
CA ILE A 527 -2.48 -5.33 15.56
C ILE A 527 -1.89 -3.95 15.20
N LEU A 528 -1.07 -3.37 16.09
CA LEU A 528 -0.39 -2.10 15.86
C LEU A 528 0.52 -2.13 14.62
N SER A 529 1.14 -3.27 14.34
CA SER A 529 2.03 -3.43 13.17
C SER A 529 1.29 -3.40 11.82
N ALA A 530 -0.01 -3.65 11.83
CA ALA A 530 -0.89 -3.55 10.66
C ALA A 530 -1.43 -2.13 10.43
N ALA A 531 -1.15 -1.19 11.35
CA ALA A 531 -1.62 0.19 11.24
C ALA A 531 -1.01 0.91 10.02
N PRO A 532 -1.77 1.79 9.35
CA PRO A 532 -1.32 2.51 8.16
C PRO A 532 -0.39 3.68 8.50
N VAL A 533 0.71 3.41 9.21
CA VAL A 533 1.69 4.41 9.65
C VAL A 533 2.54 4.90 8.48
N ASN A 534 2.57 6.20 8.24
CA ASN A 534 3.49 6.80 7.29
C ASN A 534 4.88 6.98 7.90
N LEU A 535 5.76 6.01 7.67
CA LEU A 535 7.14 5.99 8.22
C LEU A 535 8.07 7.10 7.67
N LYS A 536 7.61 7.90 6.72
CA LYS A 536 8.36 9.05 6.17
C LYS A 536 7.98 10.38 6.83
N ASP A 537 6.95 10.38 7.67
CA ASP A 537 6.37 11.55 8.30
C ASP A 537 6.64 11.49 9.81
N SER A 538 7.56 12.33 10.29
CA SER A 538 7.98 12.30 11.70
C SER A 538 6.84 12.66 12.67
N GLY A 539 5.90 13.52 12.26
CA GLY A 539 4.74 13.87 13.08
C GLY A 539 3.80 12.68 13.25
N VAL A 540 3.55 11.91 12.16
CA VAL A 540 2.75 10.68 12.24
C VAL A 540 3.43 9.62 13.10
N ILE A 541 4.76 9.48 13.01
CA ILE A 541 5.52 8.53 13.86
C ILE A 541 5.41 8.91 15.32
N SER A 542 5.59 10.20 15.68
CA SER A 542 5.49 10.68 17.06
C SER A 542 4.10 10.39 17.64
N ALA A 543 3.05 10.75 16.92
CA ALA A 543 1.67 10.48 17.35
C ALA A 543 1.39 8.96 17.47
N PHE A 544 1.87 8.15 16.53
CA PHE A 544 1.72 6.69 16.60
C PHE A 544 2.35 6.09 17.86
N LEU A 545 3.55 6.52 18.22
CA LEU A 545 4.24 6.08 19.44
C LEU A 545 3.48 6.52 20.70
N ALA A 546 2.91 7.72 20.71
CA ALA A 546 2.04 8.18 21.79
C ALA A 546 0.79 7.30 21.92
N PHE A 547 0.11 6.99 20.82
CA PHE A 547 -1.06 6.09 20.81
C PHE A 547 -0.68 4.69 21.32
N ALA A 548 0.43 4.13 20.85
CA ALA A 548 0.89 2.83 21.30
C ALA A 548 1.26 2.81 22.79
N THR A 549 1.84 3.90 23.33
CA THR A 549 2.12 4.07 24.76
C THR A 549 0.82 4.17 25.57
N ILE A 550 -0.19 4.88 25.07
CA ILE A 550 -1.51 4.96 25.73
C ILE A 550 -2.16 3.57 25.79
N ILE A 551 -2.04 2.79 24.72
CA ILE A 551 -2.54 1.41 24.65
C ILE A 551 -1.81 0.52 25.68
N SER A 552 -0.48 0.59 25.76
CA SER A 552 0.30 -0.21 26.72
C SER A 552 -0.04 0.12 28.18
N LEU A 553 -0.36 1.39 28.48
CA LEU A 553 -0.75 1.83 29.81
C LEU A 553 -2.22 1.49 30.15
N GLY A 554 -3.04 1.12 29.19
CA GLY A 554 -4.46 0.81 29.38
C GLY A 554 -5.31 1.99 29.89
N ARG A 555 -4.86 3.25 29.69
CA ARG A 555 -5.52 4.45 30.20
C ARG A 555 -6.35 5.11 29.11
N PRO A 556 -7.69 5.18 29.26
CA PRO A 556 -8.54 5.79 28.23
C PRO A 556 -8.18 7.27 27.99
N LYS A 557 -8.05 7.65 26.71
CA LYS A 557 -7.86 9.04 26.27
C LYS A 557 -8.64 9.32 25.00
N ASN A 558 -9.15 10.55 24.87
CA ASN A 558 -9.64 11.10 23.63
C ASN A 558 -8.51 11.85 22.88
N ILE A 559 -8.76 12.21 21.63
CA ILE A 559 -7.73 12.82 20.76
C ILE A 559 -7.25 14.18 21.27
N LEU A 560 -8.10 14.96 21.94
CA LEU A 560 -7.78 16.28 22.49
C LEU A 560 -6.79 16.21 23.66
N GLN A 561 -6.64 15.06 24.29
CA GLN A 561 -5.75 14.83 25.44
C GLN A 561 -4.37 14.33 25.04
N ILE A 562 -4.05 14.32 23.74
CA ILE A 562 -2.80 13.76 23.20
C ILE A 562 -1.97 14.88 22.61
N PRO A 563 -0.92 15.37 23.31
CA PRO A 563 -0.15 16.55 22.88
C PRO A 563 0.59 16.37 21.55
N GLU A 564 0.90 15.11 21.16
CA GLU A 564 1.61 14.78 19.91
C GLU A 564 0.73 14.98 18.67
N VAL A 565 -0.56 15.28 18.85
CA VAL A 565 -1.49 15.63 17.76
C VAL A 565 -1.47 17.15 17.58
N ASP A 566 -0.91 17.61 16.45
CA ASP A 566 -0.73 19.04 16.13
C ASP A 566 -2.07 19.71 15.76
N LEU A 567 -2.88 20.04 16.77
CA LEU A 567 -4.16 20.75 16.56
C LEU A 567 -3.98 22.25 16.28
N GLU A 568 -2.83 22.83 16.60
CA GLU A 568 -2.57 24.26 16.38
C GLU A 568 -2.62 24.66 14.89
N CYS A 569 -2.28 23.73 13.99
CA CYS A 569 -2.33 23.98 12.55
C CYS A 569 -3.76 24.23 12.00
N LEU A 570 -4.80 23.95 12.79
CA LEU A 570 -6.20 24.29 12.46
C LEU A 570 -6.53 25.75 12.64
N ASP A 571 -5.68 26.51 13.34
CA ASP A 571 -5.89 27.95 13.53
C ASP A 571 -5.59 28.70 12.23
N LEU A 572 -6.56 29.52 11.78
CA LEU A 572 -6.50 30.24 10.51
C LEU A 572 -5.53 31.44 10.53
N SER A 573 -5.11 31.89 11.70
CA SER A 573 -4.26 33.06 11.89
C SER A 573 -2.77 32.85 11.54
N LEU A 574 -2.33 31.59 11.41
CA LEU A 574 -0.92 31.25 11.17
C LEU A 574 -0.55 31.30 9.67
N ASP A 575 0.20 32.31 9.27
CA ASP A 575 0.46 32.73 7.88
C ASP A 575 1.69 32.08 7.23
N LEU A 576 1.81 30.75 7.21
CA LEU A 576 2.90 30.03 6.53
C LEU A 576 2.37 29.06 5.45
N LYS A 577 2.05 29.58 4.30
CA LYS A 577 1.23 28.99 3.21
C LYS A 577 1.60 27.55 2.76
N SER A 578 2.86 27.24 2.49
CA SER A 578 3.26 25.89 2.03
C SER A 578 3.49 24.91 3.18
N LYS A 579 4.08 25.38 4.26
CA LYS A 579 4.33 24.57 5.47
C LYS A 579 3.03 24.21 6.19
N ARG A 580 2.02 25.07 6.12
CA ARG A 580 0.71 24.81 6.72
C ARG A 580 -0.01 23.64 6.05
N LEU A 581 0.00 23.56 4.72
CA LEU A 581 -0.61 22.44 4.01
C LEU A 581 0.05 21.10 4.38
N GLU A 582 1.37 21.09 4.58
CA GLU A 582 2.09 19.88 5.02
C GLU A 582 1.70 19.47 6.45
N ARG A 583 1.61 20.45 7.38
CA ARG A 583 1.15 20.19 8.76
C ARG A 583 -0.30 19.66 8.76
N LEU A 584 -1.20 20.26 8.00
CA LEU A 584 -2.58 19.80 7.86
C LEU A 584 -2.69 18.39 7.26
N GLU A 585 -1.89 18.08 6.24
CA GLU A 585 -1.81 16.72 5.68
C GLU A 585 -1.26 15.69 6.71
N THR A 586 -0.29 16.09 7.54
CA THR A 586 0.24 15.27 8.64
C THR A 586 -0.83 15.07 9.72
N LEU A 587 -1.50 16.14 10.15
CA LEU A 587 -2.61 16.06 11.09
C LEU A 587 -3.71 15.14 10.57
N HIS A 588 -4.12 15.30 9.32
CA HIS A 588 -5.17 14.43 8.74
C HIS A 588 -4.77 12.94 8.76
N LYS A 589 -3.51 12.60 8.42
CA LYS A 589 -3.02 11.22 8.52
C LYS A 589 -3.02 10.72 9.96
N THR A 590 -2.67 11.57 10.91
CA THR A 590 -2.68 11.27 12.35
C THR A 590 -4.10 11.01 12.85
N LEU A 591 -5.07 11.83 12.44
CA LEU A 591 -6.50 11.63 12.74
C LEU A 591 -7.02 10.30 12.18
N LEU A 592 -6.69 9.98 10.93
CA LEU A 592 -7.07 8.70 10.34
C LEU A 592 -6.45 7.51 11.08
N LEU A 593 -5.20 7.64 11.49
CA LEU A 593 -4.51 6.61 12.29
C LEU A 593 -5.16 6.44 13.66
N PHE A 594 -5.53 7.54 14.34
CA PHE A 594 -6.26 7.50 15.60
C PHE A 594 -7.62 6.78 15.43
N LEU A 595 -8.41 7.16 14.42
CA LEU A 595 -9.70 6.52 14.13
C LEU A 595 -9.54 5.04 13.78
N TRP A 596 -8.48 4.67 13.04
CA TRP A 596 -8.17 3.28 12.73
C TRP A 596 -7.88 2.46 13.99
N LEU A 597 -7.13 3.04 14.92
CA LEU A 597 -6.78 2.41 16.20
C LEU A 597 -7.96 2.37 17.17
N SER A 598 -8.79 3.41 17.21
CA SER A 598 -9.95 3.47 18.11
C SER A 598 -11.00 2.39 17.80
N ILE A 599 -11.15 1.99 16.53
CA ILE A 599 -12.02 0.84 16.17
C ILE A 599 -11.48 -0.47 16.76
N ARG A 600 -10.18 -0.61 16.96
CA ARG A 600 -9.49 -1.82 17.44
C ARG A 600 -9.26 -1.82 18.94
N PHE A 601 -9.13 -0.65 19.53
CA PHE A 601 -8.93 -0.40 20.95
C PHE A 601 -9.98 0.58 21.51
N PRO A 602 -11.30 0.28 21.36
CA PRO A 602 -12.37 1.24 21.64
C PRO A 602 -12.50 1.63 23.11
N SER A 603 -11.99 0.80 24.02
CA SER A 603 -11.97 1.08 25.46
C SER A 603 -10.80 1.97 25.89
N ILE A 604 -9.81 2.20 25.04
CA ILE A 604 -8.57 2.93 25.37
C ILE A 604 -8.46 4.22 24.54
N LEU A 605 -8.63 4.14 23.22
CA LEU A 605 -8.65 5.30 22.34
C LEU A 605 -10.11 5.69 22.05
N LEU A 606 -10.60 6.66 22.82
CA LEU A 606 -12.00 7.05 22.77
C LEU A 606 -12.26 7.97 21.56
N SER A 607 -12.91 7.44 20.52
CA SER A 607 -13.36 8.23 19.39
C SER A 607 -14.79 8.71 19.63
N GLY A 608 -14.92 9.97 20.03
CA GLY A 608 -16.20 10.68 20.14
C GLY A 608 -16.54 11.52 18.91
N PRO A 609 -17.66 12.25 18.93
CA PRO A 609 -18.02 13.21 17.89
C PRO A 609 -16.92 14.23 17.59
N GLU A 610 -16.16 14.62 18.61
CA GLU A 610 -15.06 15.59 18.50
C GLU A 610 -13.98 15.14 17.50
N SER A 611 -13.68 13.85 17.46
CA SER A 611 -12.69 13.31 16.53
C SER A 611 -13.13 13.47 15.07
N GLN A 612 -14.42 13.34 14.79
CA GLN A 612 -15.01 13.54 13.49
C GLN A 612 -15.06 15.03 13.12
N GLU A 613 -15.45 15.89 14.06
CA GLU A 613 -15.48 17.35 13.86
C GLU A 613 -14.09 17.91 13.56
N ILE A 614 -13.05 17.46 14.29
CA ILE A 614 -11.65 17.84 14.03
C ILE A 614 -11.22 17.41 12.62
N LYS A 615 -11.58 16.19 12.22
CA LYS A 615 -11.28 15.66 10.89
C LYS A 615 -11.92 16.54 9.80
N GLU A 616 -13.22 16.84 9.93
CA GLU A 616 -13.95 17.69 8.98
C GLU A 616 -13.37 19.10 8.91
N LYS A 617 -13.02 19.70 10.06
CA LYS A 617 -12.34 20.99 10.12
C LYS A 617 -10.97 20.95 9.43
N CYS A 618 -10.21 19.88 9.64
CA CYS A 618 -8.92 19.68 8.97
C CYS A 618 -9.09 19.60 7.44
N GLU A 619 -10.04 18.85 6.96
CA GLU A 619 -10.38 18.74 5.53
C GLU A 619 -10.83 20.07 4.93
N TYR A 620 -11.65 20.82 5.65
CA TYR A 620 -12.03 22.17 5.27
C TYR A 620 -10.80 23.09 5.15
N CYS A 621 -9.91 23.09 6.15
CA CYS A 621 -8.67 23.88 6.12
C CYS A 621 -7.74 23.49 4.97
N ILE A 622 -7.68 22.20 4.60
CA ILE A 622 -6.91 21.73 3.43
C ILE A 622 -7.51 22.28 2.14
N ASN A 623 -8.84 22.20 1.97
CA ASN A 623 -9.54 22.73 0.79
C ASN A 623 -9.34 24.25 0.64
N GLU A 624 -9.47 25.00 1.74
CA GLU A 624 -9.18 26.43 1.79
C GLU A 624 -7.74 26.74 1.35
N ASN A 625 -6.76 26.00 1.86
CA ASN A 625 -5.36 26.18 1.46
C ASN A 625 -5.15 25.91 -0.03
N LEU A 626 -5.76 24.86 -0.57
CA LEU A 626 -5.63 24.51 -1.99
C LEU A 626 -6.22 25.59 -2.89
N SER A 627 -7.33 26.22 -2.49
CA SER A 627 -7.94 27.35 -3.23
C SER A 627 -7.06 28.59 -3.20
N ARG A 628 -6.42 28.89 -2.05
CA ARG A 628 -5.58 30.08 -1.86
C ARG A 628 -4.21 29.98 -2.55
N ILE A 629 -3.65 28.78 -2.72
CA ILE A 629 -2.37 28.57 -3.45
C ILE A 629 -2.46 29.08 -4.91
N SER A 630 -3.66 29.21 -5.47
CA SER A 630 -3.89 29.80 -6.79
C SER A 630 -3.96 31.34 -6.80
N TYR A 631 -4.29 31.99 -5.69
CA TYR A 631 -4.59 33.42 -5.64
C TYR A 631 -3.39 34.34 -5.35
N ILE A 632 -2.21 33.82 -5.01
CA ILE A 632 -1.13 34.61 -4.40
C ILE A 632 -0.21 35.28 -5.41
N HIS A 633 -0.53 35.26 -6.69
CA HIS A 633 0.20 35.99 -7.73
C HIS A 633 -0.73 36.61 -8.80
N ALA A 634 -1.90 37.07 -8.39
CA ALA A 634 -2.66 38.05 -9.17
C ALA A 634 -2.35 39.45 -8.66
#